data_03f9b917e47852a32d8321d0ecc19a88
#
_entry.id   03f9b917e47852a32d8321d0ecc19a88
#
_cell.length_a   1.000
_cell.length_b   1.000
_cell.length_c   1.000
_cell.angle_alpha   90.00
_cell.angle_beta   90.00
_cell.angle_gamma   90.00
#
_symmetry.space_group_name_H-M   'P 1'
#
loop_
_entity.id
_entity.type
_entity.pdbx_description
1 polymer ?
#
loop_
_entity_poly.entity_id
_entity_poly.type
_entity_poly.pdbx_seq_one_letter_code
_entity_poly.pdbx_strand_id
1 'polypeptide(L)'
;YVEGKFDKFLGSFIGPEGCCIFSHEFYETDRSLKHKRGYTIQVLRGAGPLETALSARKFKKLNFGNNFHDNFSDHYGRSIPLAIVCEDFPEEHNKIELDYDNKDSSGMPGVKIIYKLSENTKKMLSHGLSRGREIMKEAGAKSIITFGPVKHTGWHLMGTTKMGRS
;
A
#
# COMPACT_ATOMS: atom_id res chain seq x y z
N TYR A 1 -3.21 -1.74 -1.62
CA TYR A 1 -2.78 -3.14 -1.53
C TYR A 1 -3.89 -4.08 -1.92
N VAL A 2 -3.53 -5.18 -2.57
CA VAL A 2 -4.37 -6.32 -2.83
C VAL A 2 -3.65 -7.54 -2.27
N GLU A 3 -4.33 -8.31 -1.44
CA GLU A 3 -3.74 -9.52 -0.87
C GLU A 3 -4.58 -10.74 -1.25
N GLY A 4 -3.93 -11.72 -1.86
CA GLY A 4 -4.51 -13.01 -2.19
C GLY A 4 -4.11 -14.07 -1.17
N LYS A 5 -5.07 -14.84 -0.68
CA LYS A 5 -4.85 -16.02 0.16
C LYS A 5 -5.03 -17.28 -0.68
N PHE A 6 -4.15 -18.24 -0.50
CA PHE A 6 -4.09 -19.50 -1.24
C PHE A 6 -4.26 -20.69 -0.30
N ASP A 7 -4.74 -21.84 -0.84
CA ASP A 7 -4.91 -23.05 -0.05
C ASP A 7 -3.59 -23.71 0.33
N LYS A 8 -2.60 -23.63 -0.56
CA LYS A 8 -1.30 -24.23 -0.30
C LYS A 8 -0.39 -23.29 0.48
N PHE A 9 0.50 -23.87 1.28
CA PHE A 9 1.58 -23.12 1.89
C PHE A 9 2.57 -22.68 0.81
N LEU A 10 2.76 -21.37 0.68
CA LEU A 10 3.64 -20.77 -0.34
C LEU A 10 5.03 -20.47 0.20
N GLY A 11 5.17 -20.39 1.51
CA GLY A 11 6.41 -19.94 2.13
C GLY A 11 6.78 -18.50 1.75
N SER A 12 5.79 -17.67 1.49
CA SER A 12 5.94 -16.33 0.90
C SER A 12 6.78 -15.35 1.72
N PHE A 13 7.11 -15.70 2.95
CA PHE A 13 8.01 -14.94 3.85
C PHE A 13 9.48 -15.40 3.74
N ILE A 14 9.77 -16.48 3.01
CA ILE A 14 11.12 -17.02 2.84
C ILE A 14 11.84 -16.23 1.75
N GLY A 15 13.05 -15.81 2.04
CA GLY A 15 13.91 -15.09 1.11
C GLY A 15 14.30 -13.69 1.59
N PRO A 16 15.23 -13.01 0.90
CA PRO A 16 15.68 -11.68 1.27
C PRO A 16 14.57 -10.64 1.07
N GLU A 17 14.60 -9.59 1.88
CA GLU A 17 13.74 -8.43 1.68
C GLU A 17 14.16 -7.65 0.42
N GLY A 18 13.19 -6.96 -0.19
CA GLY A 18 13.43 -6.16 -1.38
C GLY A 18 13.50 -6.92 -2.70
N CYS A 19 13.47 -8.25 -2.66
CA CYS A 19 13.34 -9.06 -3.89
C CYS A 19 11.87 -9.19 -4.26
N CYS A 20 11.39 -8.30 -5.12
CA CYS A 20 10.03 -8.35 -5.61
C CYS A 20 9.99 -8.34 -7.13
N ILE A 21 8.91 -8.88 -7.66
CA ILE A 21 8.57 -8.79 -9.08
C ILE A 21 7.75 -7.53 -9.29
N PHE A 22 8.07 -6.78 -10.32
CA PHE A 22 7.35 -5.57 -10.72
C PHE A 22 6.65 -5.80 -12.05
N SER A 23 5.44 -5.27 -12.18
CA SER A 23 4.81 -5.04 -13.46
C SER A 23 4.75 -3.54 -13.73
N HIS A 24 5.22 -3.14 -14.91
CA HIS A 24 5.17 -1.78 -15.44
C HIS A 24 4.10 -1.64 -16.53
N GLU A 25 3.20 -2.59 -16.69
CA GLU A 25 2.16 -2.60 -17.72
C GLU A 25 1.33 -1.30 -17.75
N PHE A 26 1.11 -0.70 -16.58
CA PHE A 26 0.31 0.52 -16.41
C PHE A 26 1.16 1.73 -16.01
N TYR A 27 2.46 1.70 -16.31
CA TYR A 27 3.36 2.78 -15.93
C TYR A 27 3.17 4.04 -16.78
N GLU A 28 2.98 3.86 -18.09
CA GLU A 28 2.78 4.95 -19.02
C GLU A 28 1.37 5.52 -18.99
N THR A 29 1.23 6.77 -19.41
CA THR A 29 -0.08 7.40 -19.54
C THR A 29 -0.84 6.79 -20.71
N ASP A 30 -1.93 6.09 -20.42
CA ASP A 30 -2.87 5.59 -21.42
C ASP A 30 -4.08 6.52 -21.52
N ARG A 31 -4.30 7.08 -22.72
CA ARG A 31 -5.40 8.02 -22.98
C ARG A 31 -6.77 7.38 -22.95
N SER A 32 -6.86 6.05 -23.05
CA SER A 32 -8.12 5.30 -22.94
C SER A 32 -8.60 5.19 -21.48
N LEU A 33 -7.69 5.35 -20.51
CA LEU A 33 -7.98 5.27 -19.09
C LEU A 33 -8.56 6.60 -18.56
N LYS A 34 -9.36 6.51 -17.53
CA LYS A 34 -10.00 7.67 -16.87
C LYS A 34 -9.09 8.46 -15.93
N HIS A 35 -7.79 8.21 -15.99
CA HIS A 35 -6.76 8.89 -15.19
C HIS A 35 -5.55 9.20 -16.07
N LYS A 36 -4.77 10.18 -15.64
CA LYS A 36 -3.48 10.52 -16.22
C LYS A 36 -2.38 9.91 -15.35
N ARG A 37 -1.18 9.74 -15.92
CA ARG A 37 -0.05 9.06 -15.28
C ARG A 37 -0.31 7.58 -15.04
N GLY A 38 0.64 6.91 -14.43
CA GLY A 38 0.63 5.48 -14.30
C GLY A 38 0.92 4.98 -12.87
N TYR A 39 0.99 3.68 -12.76
CA TYR A 39 1.33 3.01 -11.51
C TYR A 39 2.09 1.72 -11.79
N THR A 40 2.79 1.24 -10.80
CA THR A 40 3.43 -0.07 -10.82
C THR A 40 2.69 -1.04 -9.90
N ILE A 41 2.71 -2.31 -10.26
CA ILE A 41 2.24 -3.40 -9.41
C ILE A 41 3.47 -4.15 -8.92
N GLN A 42 3.63 -4.23 -7.62
CA GLN A 42 4.77 -4.88 -6.98
C GLN A 42 4.31 -6.08 -6.18
N VAL A 43 4.88 -7.25 -6.46
CA VAL A 43 4.67 -8.44 -5.64
C VAL A 43 5.56 -8.32 -4.41
N LEU A 44 4.95 -8.22 -3.25
CA LEU A 44 5.69 -8.10 -2.00
C LEU A 44 5.89 -9.47 -1.35
N ARG A 45 6.93 -9.57 -0.55
CA ARG A 45 7.15 -10.72 0.31
C ARG A 45 6.03 -10.84 1.35
N GLY A 46 5.64 -12.05 1.68
CA GLY A 46 4.74 -12.31 2.78
C GLY A 46 5.36 -12.00 4.14
N ALA A 47 4.52 -11.76 5.11
CA ALA A 47 4.93 -11.43 6.47
C ALA A 47 5.48 -12.64 7.22
N GLY A 48 6.51 -12.44 8.03
CA GLY A 48 7.00 -13.42 9.01
C GLY A 48 5.96 -13.71 10.11
N PRO A 49 6.23 -14.65 11.02
CA PRO A 49 5.22 -15.09 12.00
C PRO A 49 4.74 -13.97 12.93
N LEU A 50 5.65 -13.19 13.47
CA LEU A 50 5.31 -12.09 14.37
C LEU A 50 4.53 -10.99 13.64
N GLU A 51 5.00 -10.61 12.47
CA GLU A 51 4.34 -9.60 11.64
C GLU A 51 2.95 -10.07 11.18
N THR A 52 2.81 -11.35 10.80
CA THR A 52 1.51 -11.95 10.47
C THR A 52 0.54 -11.84 11.64
N ALA A 53 0.97 -12.20 12.85
CA ALA A 53 0.13 -12.10 14.04
C ALA A 53 -0.30 -10.66 14.35
N LEU A 54 0.65 -9.71 14.33
CA LEU A 54 0.39 -8.30 14.64
C LEU A 54 -0.43 -7.59 13.56
N SER A 55 -0.09 -7.79 12.29
CA SER A 55 -0.81 -7.17 11.19
C SER A 55 -2.21 -7.76 11.02
N ALA A 56 -2.35 -9.05 11.22
CA ALA A 56 -3.64 -9.72 11.20
C ALA A 56 -4.60 -9.17 12.26
N ARG A 57 -4.11 -8.84 13.45
CA ARG A 57 -4.88 -8.11 14.48
C ARG A 57 -5.25 -6.71 14.00
N LYS A 58 -4.26 -5.94 13.52
CA LYS A 58 -4.47 -4.54 13.07
C LYS A 58 -5.50 -4.43 11.95
N PHE A 59 -5.49 -5.37 11.02
CA PHE A 59 -6.41 -5.39 9.88
C PHE A 59 -7.63 -6.30 10.09
N LYS A 60 -7.86 -6.78 11.33
CA LYS A 60 -8.97 -7.69 11.69
C LYS A 60 -9.04 -8.96 10.83
N LYS A 61 -7.88 -9.47 10.41
CA LYS A 61 -7.77 -10.71 9.62
C LYS A 61 -7.78 -11.97 10.48
N LEU A 62 -7.35 -11.85 11.73
CA LEU A 62 -7.34 -12.93 12.72
C LEU A 62 -8.09 -12.50 13.98
N ASN A 63 -8.95 -13.36 14.46
CA ASN A 63 -9.60 -13.19 15.76
C ASN A 63 -8.73 -13.83 16.84
N PHE A 64 -8.49 -13.09 17.93
CA PHE A 64 -7.87 -13.65 19.12
C PHE A 64 -8.93 -14.44 19.91
N GLY A 65 -8.55 -15.57 20.45
CA GLY A 65 -9.41 -16.45 21.21
C GLY A 65 -9.01 -17.92 20.99
N ASN A 66 -9.88 -18.82 21.34
CA ASN A 66 -9.62 -20.28 21.33
C ASN A 66 -9.14 -20.82 19.96
N ASN A 67 -9.57 -20.19 18.88
CA ASN A 67 -9.23 -20.62 17.50
C ASN A 67 -8.09 -19.80 16.88
N PHE A 68 -7.33 -19.06 17.69
CA PHE A 68 -6.25 -18.20 17.15
C PHE A 68 -5.19 -19.00 16.39
N HIS A 69 -4.73 -20.12 16.94
CA HIS A 69 -3.69 -20.93 16.33
C HIS A 69 -4.11 -21.54 14.99
N ASP A 70 -5.35 -22.01 14.91
CA ASP A 70 -5.90 -22.57 13.67
C ASP A 70 -6.02 -21.48 12.60
N ASN A 71 -6.58 -20.33 12.96
CA ASN A 71 -6.71 -19.17 12.08
C ASN A 71 -5.34 -18.64 11.64
N PHE A 72 -4.36 -18.62 12.54
CA PHE A 72 -3.01 -18.21 12.22
C PHE A 72 -2.36 -19.18 11.23
N SER A 73 -2.44 -20.48 11.50
CA SER A 73 -1.88 -21.54 10.62
C SER A 73 -2.52 -21.55 9.24
N ASP A 74 -3.81 -21.23 9.17
CA ASP A 74 -4.55 -21.11 7.91
C ASP A 74 -4.16 -19.86 7.10
N HIS A 75 -3.59 -18.85 7.75
CA HIS A 75 -3.18 -17.60 7.09
C HIS A 75 -1.66 -17.50 6.83
N TYR A 76 -0.87 -17.96 7.78
CA TYR A 76 0.58 -17.81 7.76
C TYR A 76 1.23 -18.55 6.58
N GLY A 77 2.05 -17.83 5.83
CA GLY A 77 2.77 -18.36 4.66
C GLY A 77 1.87 -18.73 3.47
N ARG A 78 0.59 -18.39 3.51
CA ARG A 78 -0.40 -18.71 2.46
C ARG A 78 -0.90 -17.47 1.73
N SER A 79 -0.44 -16.29 2.06
CA SER A 79 -0.85 -15.06 1.42
C SER A 79 0.29 -14.36 0.70
N ILE A 80 -0.05 -13.66 -0.38
CA ILE A 80 0.86 -12.80 -1.14
C ILE A 80 0.20 -11.44 -1.29
N PRO A 81 0.86 -10.37 -0.86
CA PRO A 81 0.38 -9.01 -1.09
C PRO A 81 0.95 -8.40 -2.37
N LEU A 82 0.12 -7.63 -3.06
CA LEU A 82 0.50 -6.73 -4.14
C LEU A 82 0.41 -5.29 -3.65
N ALA A 83 1.47 -4.52 -3.80
CA ALA A 83 1.44 -3.08 -3.66
C ALA A 83 1.12 -2.43 -5.00
N ILE A 84 0.14 -1.52 -5.00
CA ILE A 84 -0.16 -0.64 -6.12
C ILE A 84 0.46 0.71 -5.78
N VAL A 85 1.53 1.07 -6.47
CA VAL A 85 2.26 2.31 -6.25
C VAL A 85 1.92 3.27 -7.37
N CYS A 86 1.03 4.21 -7.05
CA CYS A 86 0.50 5.18 -7.99
C CYS A 86 1.37 6.44 -8.01
N GLU A 87 1.57 7.00 -9.19
CA GLU A 87 2.14 8.32 -9.37
C GLU A 87 1.15 9.40 -8.91
N ASP A 88 1.64 10.38 -8.17
CA ASP A 88 0.81 11.48 -7.68
C ASP A 88 1.19 12.81 -8.33
N PHE A 89 0.24 13.75 -8.40
CA PHE A 89 0.51 15.08 -8.91
C PHE A 89 0.97 16.02 -7.80
N PRO A 90 1.89 16.94 -8.11
CA PRO A 90 2.30 18.00 -7.18
C PRO A 90 1.21 19.08 -7.07
N GLU A 91 0.19 18.82 -6.29
CA GLU A 91 -0.93 19.73 -6.06
C GLU A 91 -0.51 20.91 -5.15
N GLU A 92 -1.00 22.11 -5.42
CA GLU A 92 -0.63 23.30 -4.63
C GLU A 92 -1.06 23.23 -3.17
N HIS A 93 -2.20 22.59 -2.90
CA HIS A 93 -2.71 22.43 -1.55
C HIS A 93 -1.95 21.39 -0.71
N ASN A 94 -1.16 20.52 -1.36
CA ASN A 94 -0.30 19.57 -0.66
C ASN A 94 1.00 20.24 -0.26
N LYS A 95 1.17 20.51 1.03
CA LYS A 95 2.28 21.31 1.56
C LYS A 95 2.68 20.87 2.96
N ILE A 96 3.85 21.28 3.35
CA ILE A 96 4.35 21.20 4.71
C ILE A 96 4.34 22.62 5.31
N GLU A 97 3.85 22.75 6.51
CA GLU A 97 3.84 23.98 7.31
C GLU A 97 4.47 23.74 8.66
N LEU A 98 4.94 24.78 9.30
CA LEU A 98 5.36 24.73 10.70
C LEU A 98 4.12 24.74 11.61
N ASP A 99 4.13 23.87 12.60
CA ASP A 99 3.10 23.78 13.63
C ASP A 99 3.58 24.52 14.89
N TYR A 100 3.20 25.77 15.01
CA TYR A 100 3.61 26.62 16.14
C TYR A 100 2.86 26.28 17.45
N ASP A 101 1.75 25.54 17.37
CA ASP A 101 0.96 25.10 18.52
C ASP A 101 1.60 23.88 19.20
N ASN A 102 2.34 23.07 18.43
CA ASN A 102 3.06 21.90 18.92
C ASN A 102 4.56 22.12 18.76
N LYS A 103 5.25 22.26 19.88
CA LYS A 103 6.71 22.48 19.91
C LYS A 103 7.40 21.31 20.58
N ASP A 104 8.64 21.08 20.18
CA ASP A 104 9.51 20.12 20.87
C ASP A 104 10.06 20.70 22.20
N SER A 105 10.86 19.90 22.91
CA SER A 105 11.48 20.30 24.17
C SER A 105 12.46 21.47 24.06
N SER A 106 12.92 21.79 22.86
CA SER A 106 13.80 22.93 22.55
C SER A 106 13.05 24.17 22.08
N GLY A 107 11.71 24.11 22.05
CA GLY A 107 10.86 25.21 21.59
C GLY A 107 10.73 25.33 20.07
N MET A 108 11.26 24.39 19.31
CA MET A 108 11.14 24.36 17.84
C MET A 108 9.72 23.91 17.44
N PRO A 109 9.11 24.59 16.45
CA PRO A 109 7.78 24.23 15.98
C PRO A 109 7.80 22.83 15.33
N GLY A 110 6.73 22.10 15.52
CA GLY A 110 6.51 20.82 14.89
C GLY A 110 6.30 20.92 13.37
N VAL A 111 6.14 19.78 12.71
CA VAL A 111 5.85 19.69 11.29
C VAL A 111 4.37 19.34 11.09
N LYS A 112 3.65 20.15 10.32
CA LYS A 112 2.28 19.91 9.91
C LYS A 112 2.24 19.56 8.43
N ILE A 113 1.84 18.31 8.12
CA ILE A 113 1.69 17.84 6.76
C ILE A 113 0.23 18.00 6.35
N ILE A 114 -0.01 18.83 5.32
CA ILE A 114 -1.30 19.00 4.70
C ILE A 114 -1.29 18.23 3.38
N TYR A 115 -2.07 17.14 3.33
CA TYR A 115 -2.08 16.27 2.18
C TYR A 115 -3.49 15.75 1.87
N LYS A 116 -3.87 15.83 0.60
CA LYS A 116 -5.14 15.33 0.08
C LYS A 116 -4.92 14.67 -1.27
N LEU A 117 -5.38 13.44 -1.41
CA LEU A 117 -5.36 12.73 -2.70
C LEU A 117 -6.22 13.44 -3.74
N SER A 118 -5.66 13.63 -4.93
CA SER A 118 -6.40 14.16 -6.08
C SER A 118 -7.43 13.16 -6.58
N GLU A 119 -8.44 13.64 -7.30
CA GLU A 119 -9.41 12.76 -7.94
C GLU A 119 -8.76 11.88 -9.02
N ASN A 120 -7.70 12.37 -9.66
CA ASN A 120 -6.91 11.59 -10.60
C ASN A 120 -6.26 10.38 -9.89
N THR A 121 -5.59 10.63 -8.77
CA THR A 121 -4.92 9.57 -8.00
C THR A 121 -5.92 8.55 -7.45
N LYS A 122 -7.10 8.98 -7.03
CA LYS A 122 -8.17 8.07 -6.59
C LYS A 122 -8.65 7.15 -7.72
N LYS A 123 -8.85 7.69 -8.92
CA LYS A 123 -9.25 6.90 -10.11
C LYS A 123 -8.16 5.90 -10.50
N MET A 124 -6.91 6.34 -10.51
CA MET A 124 -5.73 5.51 -10.78
C MET A 124 -5.63 4.37 -9.77
N LEU A 125 -5.73 4.67 -8.48
CA LEU A 125 -5.72 3.67 -7.41
C LEU A 125 -6.86 2.66 -7.55
N SER A 126 -8.07 3.11 -7.86
CA SER A 126 -9.22 2.23 -8.09
C SER A 126 -8.98 1.28 -9.27
N HIS A 127 -8.43 1.78 -10.39
CA HIS A 127 -8.05 0.95 -11.52
C HIS A 127 -6.99 -0.07 -11.14
N GLY A 128 -5.91 0.36 -10.48
CA GLY A 128 -4.84 -0.53 -10.06
C GLY A 128 -5.29 -1.62 -9.08
N LEU A 129 -6.19 -1.28 -8.14
CA LEU A 129 -6.78 -2.27 -7.23
C LEU A 129 -7.63 -3.30 -8.00
N SER A 130 -8.36 -2.88 -9.04
CA SER A 130 -9.11 -3.80 -9.91
C SER A 130 -8.17 -4.76 -10.63
N ARG A 131 -7.10 -4.25 -11.26
CA ARG A 131 -6.12 -5.08 -11.95
C ARG A 131 -5.41 -6.05 -11.00
N GLY A 132 -5.04 -5.56 -9.80
CA GLY A 132 -4.44 -6.42 -8.77
C GLY A 132 -5.37 -7.56 -8.33
N ARG A 133 -6.67 -7.31 -8.22
CA ARG A 133 -7.67 -8.34 -7.91
C ARG A 133 -7.77 -9.39 -9.02
N GLU A 134 -7.74 -8.97 -10.28
CA GLU A 134 -7.76 -9.88 -11.43
C GLU A 134 -6.52 -10.78 -11.44
N ILE A 135 -5.32 -10.19 -11.22
CA ILE A 135 -4.08 -10.96 -11.11
C ILE A 135 -4.20 -12.04 -10.01
N MET A 136 -4.70 -11.67 -8.83
CA MET A 136 -4.85 -12.62 -7.73
C MET A 136 -5.87 -13.71 -8.05
N LYS A 137 -6.96 -13.36 -8.74
CA LYS A 137 -7.97 -14.32 -9.18
C LYS A 137 -7.39 -15.33 -10.18
N GLU A 138 -6.69 -14.85 -11.21
CA GLU A 138 -6.04 -15.70 -12.21
C GLU A 138 -4.92 -16.56 -11.60
N ALA A 139 -4.24 -16.06 -10.56
CA ALA A 139 -3.27 -16.84 -9.80
C ALA A 139 -3.90 -17.94 -8.92
N GLY A 140 -5.22 -17.99 -8.83
CA GLY A 140 -5.93 -19.03 -8.06
C GLY A 140 -6.08 -18.69 -6.57
N ALA A 141 -6.06 -17.42 -6.19
CA ALA A 141 -6.33 -17.02 -4.81
C ALA A 141 -7.78 -17.36 -4.43
N LYS A 142 -7.97 -18.03 -3.29
CA LYS A 142 -9.29 -18.40 -2.76
C LYS A 142 -10.05 -17.22 -2.16
N SER A 143 -9.33 -16.32 -1.53
CA SER A 143 -9.91 -15.08 -1.04
C SER A 143 -8.98 -13.91 -1.37
N ILE A 144 -9.58 -12.77 -1.65
CA ILE A 144 -8.86 -11.56 -2.05
C ILE A 144 -9.41 -10.41 -1.23
N ILE A 145 -8.53 -9.75 -0.51
CA ILE A 145 -8.84 -8.51 0.21
C ILE A 145 -8.13 -7.33 -0.44
N THR A 146 -8.77 -6.19 -0.39
CA THR A 146 -8.21 -4.92 -0.87
C THR A 146 -8.30 -3.88 0.24
N PHE A 147 -7.25 -3.10 0.40
CA PHE A 147 -7.22 -2.03 1.38
C PHE A 147 -6.30 -0.90 0.91
N GLY A 148 -6.69 0.32 1.22
CA GLY A 148 -5.94 1.51 0.86
C GLY A 148 -6.82 2.73 0.68
N PRO A 149 -6.21 3.89 0.59
CA PRO A 149 -4.78 4.16 0.76
C PRO A 149 -4.30 3.80 2.17
N VAL A 150 -3.10 3.22 2.26
CA VAL A 150 -2.54 2.83 3.56
C VAL A 150 -1.83 4.03 4.17
N LYS A 151 -2.31 4.49 5.32
CA LYS A 151 -1.63 5.55 6.08
C LYS A 151 -0.24 5.08 6.51
N HIS A 152 0.69 5.99 6.56
CA HIS A 152 2.09 5.78 6.98
C HIS A 152 2.93 4.90 6.03
N THR A 153 2.50 4.69 4.79
CA THR A 153 3.28 3.99 3.75
C THR A 153 3.59 4.85 2.53
N GLY A 154 3.34 6.14 2.61
CA GLY A 154 3.67 7.09 1.55
C GLY A 154 5.10 7.61 1.72
N TRP A 155 6.10 6.79 1.41
CA TRP A 155 7.50 7.18 1.56
C TRP A 155 8.08 7.93 0.37
N HIS A 156 7.36 7.98 -0.74
CA HIS A 156 7.77 8.62 -1.98
C HIS A 156 6.90 9.85 -2.28
N LEU A 157 6.74 10.71 -1.29
CA LEU A 157 5.93 11.92 -1.42
C LEU A 157 6.56 12.90 -2.39
N MET A 158 5.74 13.51 -3.24
CA MET A 158 6.16 14.51 -4.22
C MET A 158 5.38 15.81 -4.04
N GLY A 159 6.01 16.92 -4.42
CA GLY A 159 5.36 18.21 -4.57
C GLY A 159 5.21 19.03 -3.29
N THR A 160 5.75 18.59 -2.15
CA THR A 160 5.74 19.39 -0.91
C THR A 160 6.85 20.43 -0.87
N THR A 161 7.90 20.23 -1.67
CA THR A 161 9.06 21.15 -1.84
C THR A 161 9.24 21.54 -3.30
N LYS A 162 8.14 21.88 -3.97
CA LYS A 162 8.20 22.35 -5.37
C LYS A 162 8.94 23.65 -5.48
N MET A 163 9.67 23.80 -6.60
CA MET A 163 10.32 25.05 -6.94
C MET A 163 9.30 26.15 -7.12
N GLY A 164 9.63 27.34 -6.65
CA GLY A 164 8.84 28.56 -6.86
C GLY A 164 8.81 28.99 -8.33
N ARG A 165 7.99 30.01 -8.60
CA ARG A 165 7.88 30.60 -9.94
C ARG A 165 8.88 31.73 -10.18
N SER A 166 9.65 32.10 -9.16
CA SER A 166 10.71 33.12 -9.20
C SER A 166 11.82 32.73 -8.25
#